data_23250c0d47f2c2876da9f57ea0d734aa
#
_entry.id   23250c0d47f2c2876da9f57ea0d734aa
#
_cell.length_a   1.000
_cell.length_b   1.000
_cell.length_c   1.000
_cell.angle_alpha   90.00
_cell.angle_beta   90.00
_cell.angle_gamma   90.00
#
_symmetry.space_group_name_H-M   'P 1'
#
loop_
_entity.id
_entity.type
_entity.pdbx_description
1 polymer ?
#
loop_
_entity_poly.entity_id
_entity_poly.type
_entity_poly.pdbx_seq_one_letter_code
_entity_poly.pdbx_strand_id
1 'polypeptide(L)'
;MKTKQLIALAGVLAVTLAACSDPGAGKKPEAKPSSGSSEVAKWPEATAKLDGTTLKIWAAQSSNKIPAGVAKEFEKATGAKVEIVTIPDGYEQNVLTKVATGDKPDLAMWQPTASMLLPINAKENLLPLDGAPWESKYADGVLDYGGTLDGKRYAAFVSAPSTMGVWYNKEVFEKNGAKIPKNFDELLTLARDLKAKGQTPLNEMGGEWWASQWTVQVLVGDASKDGLWDKVNKNEDGFTGPALQGAIDKYASMIKEGLYNEDIKTGTFDQQARALLDGKAAMAIATNSLLSNMASLTDAKTLNDKIGFFPISEKGNRATNHPEQTNAVVAFKTGDEKREAAARQFLTFWLTKGYQSFIDSQNTVSIMKDGKTPKSVPQAAIEANDALKGSVGSIQAQAIANPDLAKNLGDMIAGTKTPAQVGEATQAQFVELARAMGAKGF
;
A
#
# COMPACT_ATOMS: atom_id res chain seq x y z
N MET A 1 8.69 61.47 -27.79
CA MET A 1 7.72 62.60 -27.77
C MET A 1 6.57 62.24 -26.82
N LYS A 2 6.38 63.08 -25.77
CA LYS A 2 5.16 63.33 -24.95
C LYS A 2 4.63 62.12 -24.12
N THR A 3 5.04 61.89 -22.85
CA THR A 3 4.68 62.60 -21.58
C THR A 3 3.18 62.90 -21.39
N LYS A 4 2.60 62.33 -20.31
CA LYS A 4 1.72 62.95 -19.26
C LYS A 4 1.17 61.76 -18.41
N GLN A 5 1.53 61.53 -17.20
CA GLN A 5 1.40 62.20 -15.89
C GLN A 5 -0.04 62.43 -15.39
N LEU A 6 -0.22 61.92 -14.14
CA LEU A 6 -1.03 62.44 -13.01
C LEU A 6 -2.48 61.89 -12.92
N ILE A 7 -3.10 61.52 -11.80
CA ILE A 7 -3.06 62.07 -10.42
C ILE A 7 -3.67 61.03 -9.45
N ALA A 8 -3.12 61.02 -8.23
CA ALA A 8 -3.63 60.34 -7.02
C ALA A 8 -4.88 61.00 -6.45
N LEU A 9 -5.73 60.24 -5.75
CA LEU A 9 -6.61 60.83 -4.70
C LEU A 9 -6.73 59.85 -3.52
N ALA A 10 -6.21 60.25 -2.39
CA ALA A 10 -6.40 59.66 -1.09
C ALA A 10 -7.74 60.15 -0.51
N GLY A 11 -8.46 59.26 0.13
CA GLY A 11 -9.67 59.58 0.90
C GLY A 11 -9.64 58.85 2.23
N VAL A 12 -9.22 59.57 3.25
CA VAL A 12 -9.37 59.22 4.67
C VAL A 12 -10.77 59.55 5.13
N LEU A 13 -11.48 58.62 5.75
CA LEU A 13 -12.64 58.93 6.58
C LEU A 13 -12.53 58.19 7.92
N ALA A 14 -12.22 58.97 8.95
CA ALA A 14 -12.34 58.61 10.34
C ALA A 14 -13.83 58.78 10.77
N VAL A 15 -14.37 57.83 11.48
CA VAL A 15 -15.63 58.00 12.24
C VAL A 15 -15.46 57.50 13.66
N THR A 16 -15.78 58.36 14.54
CA THR A 16 -15.66 58.48 15.97
C THR A 16 -16.42 57.44 16.80
N LEU A 17 -15.81 57.12 17.93
CA LEU A 17 -16.44 56.45 19.11
C LEU A 17 -17.58 57.30 19.71
N ALA A 18 -18.65 56.62 20.03
CA ALA A 18 -19.56 57.10 21.08
C ALA A 18 -19.91 55.96 22.02
N ALA A 19 -19.46 56.07 23.26
CA ALA A 19 -19.87 55.22 24.37
C ALA A 19 -21.19 55.74 24.91
N CYS A 20 -22.12 54.83 25.24
CA CYS A 20 -23.20 55.05 26.23
C CYS A 20 -23.56 53.75 26.93
N SER A 21 -23.46 53.84 28.23
CA SER A 21 -23.72 53.03 29.39
C SER A 21 -24.93 52.07 29.35
N ASP A 22 -24.70 50.92 30.02
CA ASP A 22 -25.61 49.93 30.62
C ASP A 22 -26.71 50.52 31.53
N PRO A 23 -27.86 49.90 31.80
CA PRO A 23 -27.92 48.66 32.58
C PRO A 23 -29.08 47.69 32.23
N GLY A 24 -28.86 46.40 32.39
CA GLY A 24 -29.92 45.40 32.38
C GLY A 24 -29.39 43.97 32.44
N ALA A 25 -29.26 43.44 33.65
CA ALA A 25 -28.91 42.06 33.92
C ALA A 25 -29.87 41.07 33.26
N GLY A 26 -29.43 40.43 32.17
CA GLY A 26 -30.07 39.28 31.54
C GLY A 26 -29.08 38.09 31.53
N LYS A 27 -29.48 37.01 32.20
CA LYS A 27 -28.71 35.77 32.34
C LYS A 27 -28.14 35.31 30.99
N LYS A 28 -26.80 35.12 30.91
CA LYS A 28 -26.16 34.37 29.85
C LYS A 28 -26.79 32.97 29.75
N PRO A 29 -27.15 32.48 28.56
CA PRO A 29 -27.43 31.07 28.40
C PRO A 29 -26.10 30.32 28.61
N GLU A 30 -26.08 29.42 29.58
CA GLU A 30 -25.03 28.41 29.70
C GLU A 30 -25.04 27.60 28.42
N ALA A 31 -23.94 27.67 27.67
CA ALA A 31 -23.65 26.74 26.60
C ALA A 31 -23.56 25.34 27.23
N LYS A 32 -24.57 24.51 27.04
CA LYS A 32 -24.49 23.08 27.31
C LYS A 32 -23.28 22.54 26.55
N PRO A 33 -22.39 21.77 27.19
CA PRO A 33 -21.42 21.02 26.46
C PRO A 33 -22.17 20.09 25.51
N SER A 34 -22.01 20.28 24.23
CA SER A 34 -22.43 19.33 23.22
C SER A 34 -21.57 18.06 23.47
N SER A 35 -22.16 17.13 24.22
CA SER A 35 -21.70 15.76 24.25
C SER A 35 -21.95 15.20 22.83
N GLY A 36 -21.00 15.41 21.93
CA GLY A 36 -20.91 14.68 20.68
C GLY A 36 -20.71 13.21 21.01
N SER A 37 -21.80 12.49 21.34
CA SER A 37 -21.82 11.06 21.12
C SER A 37 -21.67 10.89 19.63
N SER A 38 -20.49 10.38 19.20
CA SER A 38 -20.35 9.85 17.87
C SER A 38 -21.37 8.71 17.76
N GLU A 39 -22.51 8.98 17.12
CA GLU A 39 -23.42 7.90 16.72
C GLU A 39 -22.59 6.93 15.90
N VAL A 40 -22.35 5.74 16.47
CA VAL A 40 -21.75 4.62 15.74
C VAL A 40 -22.67 4.37 14.56
N ALA A 41 -22.20 4.59 13.36
CA ALA A 41 -23.00 4.43 12.16
C ALA A 41 -23.66 3.04 12.17
N LYS A 42 -24.98 3.00 12.04
CA LYS A 42 -25.72 1.75 12.01
C LYS A 42 -25.38 0.99 10.74
N TRP A 43 -24.70 -0.13 10.86
CA TRP A 43 -24.35 -0.98 9.74
C TRP A 43 -25.56 -1.76 9.22
N PRO A 44 -25.86 -1.71 7.91
CA PRO A 44 -26.99 -2.42 7.33
C PRO A 44 -26.79 -3.95 7.37
N GLU A 45 -27.90 -4.67 7.40
CA GLU A 45 -27.93 -6.12 7.21
C GLU A 45 -27.39 -6.50 5.83
N ALA A 46 -26.46 -7.47 5.77
CA ALA A 46 -25.73 -7.83 4.56
C ALA A 46 -26.63 -8.18 3.35
N THR A 47 -27.80 -8.74 3.59
CA THR A 47 -28.73 -9.25 2.55
C THR A 47 -30.06 -8.51 2.48
N ALA A 48 -30.18 -7.35 3.15
CA ALA A 48 -31.38 -6.51 3.03
C ALA A 48 -31.65 -6.14 1.55
N LYS A 49 -32.91 -6.03 1.18
CA LYS A 49 -33.28 -5.73 -0.22
C LYS A 49 -32.91 -4.30 -0.61
N LEU A 50 -32.39 -4.15 -1.80
CA LEU A 50 -31.91 -2.93 -2.42
C LEU A 50 -32.43 -2.75 -3.86
N ASP A 51 -33.66 -3.19 -4.11
CA ASP A 51 -34.24 -3.13 -5.45
C ASP A 51 -34.21 -1.69 -6.01
N GLY A 52 -33.78 -1.58 -7.26
CA GLY A 52 -33.61 -0.29 -7.94
C GLY A 52 -32.36 0.51 -7.56
N THR A 53 -31.51 0.00 -6.66
CA THR A 53 -30.25 0.64 -6.29
C THR A 53 -29.14 0.17 -7.22
N THR A 54 -28.36 1.11 -7.76
CA THR A 54 -27.13 0.83 -8.51
C THR A 54 -25.92 1.36 -7.76
N LEU A 55 -24.92 0.50 -7.52
CA LEU A 55 -23.64 0.86 -6.93
C LEU A 55 -22.55 0.90 -8.03
N LYS A 56 -21.68 1.90 -7.99
CA LYS A 56 -20.50 2.00 -8.84
C LYS A 56 -19.24 1.70 -8.05
N ILE A 57 -18.42 0.77 -8.56
CA ILE A 57 -17.11 0.44 -8.00
C ILE A 57 -16.04 0.84 -9.03
N TRP A 58 -15.14 1.74 -8.65
CA TRP A 58 -13.96 2.04 -9.45
C TRP A 58 -12.83 1.07 -9.14
N ALA A 59 -12.15 0.60 -10.17
CA ALA A 59 -11.02 -0.30 -10.06
C ALA A 59 -10.02 -0.06 -11.20
N ALA A 60 -8.75 -0.35 -10.96
CA ALA A 60 -7.73 -0.37 -11.99
C ALA A 60 -7.90 -1.60 -12.89
N GLN A 61 -7.20 -1.62 -14.03
CA GLN A 61 -7.15 -2.80 -14.91
C GLN A 61 -6.67 -4.06 -14.16
N SER A 62 -5.74 -3.90 -13.22
CA SER A 62 -5.19 -4.99 -12.38
C SER A 62 -6.14 -5.48 -11.28
N SER A 63 -7.17 -4.70 -10.91
CA SER A 63 -8.06 -5.02 -9.78
C SER A 63 -9.54 -5.14 -10.16
N ASN A 64 -9.93 -4.85 -11.41
CA ASN A 64 -11.34 -4.82 -11.83
C ASN A 64 -12.06 -6.18 -11.74
N LYS A 65 -11.32 -7.29 -11.75
CA LYS A 65 -11.89 -8.64 -11.60
C LYS A 65 -12.09 -9.04 -10.13
N ILE A 66 -11.42 -8.36 -9.19
CA ILE A 66 -11.45 -8.71 -7.77
C ILE A 66 -12.87 -8.64 -7.18
N PRO A 67 -13.65 -7.56 -7.34
CA PRO A 67 -15.01 -7.47 -6.81
C PRO A 67 -16.05 -8.24 -7.63
N ALA A 68 -15.72 -8.71 -8.84
CA ALA A 68 -16.71 -9.19 -9.82
C ALA A 68 -17.55 -10.40 -9.34
N GLY A 69 -16.92 -11.36 -8.67
CA GLY A 69 -17.61 -12.52 -8.13
C GLY A 69 -18.59 -12.14 -7.02
N VAL A 70 -18.09 -11.36 -6.06
CA VAL A 70 -18.89 -10.88 -4.93
C VAL A 70 -20.02 -9.97 -5.39
N ALA A 71 -19.78 -9.11 -6.38
CA ALA A 71 -20.81 -8.25 -6.97
C ALA A 71 -22.01 -9.06 -7.49
N LYS A 72 -21.77 -10.13 -8.26
CA LYS A 72 -22.83 -11.02 -8.76
C LYS A 72 -23.62 -11.70 -7.62
N GLU A 73 -22.94 -12.14 -6.58
CA GLU A 73 -23.58 -12.77 -5.42
C GLU A 73 -24.42 -11.75 -4.64
N PHE A 74 -23.90 -10.52 -4.47
CA PHE A 74 -24.62 -9.44 -3.82
C PHE A 74 -25.87 -9.03 -4.60
N GLU A 75 -25.78 -8.87 -5.93
CA GLU A 75 -26.91 -8.59 -6.81
C GLU A 75 -28.02 -9.65 -6.64
N LYS A 76 -27.64 -10.93 -6.66
CA LYS A 76 -28.57 -12.05 -6.47
C LYS A 76 -29.23 -12.02 -5.09
N ALA A 77 -28.50 -11.66 -4.05
CA ALA A 77 -28.99 -11.65 -2.68
C ALA A 77 -29.92 -10.46 -2.38
N THR A 78 -29.61 -9.28 -2.95
CA THR A 78 -30.23 -8.00 -2.56
C THR A 78 -31.15 -7.40 -3.60
N GLY A 79 -31.03 -7.75 -4.89
CA GLY A 79 -31.73 -7.10 -6.00
C GLY A 79 -31.09 -5.80 -6.47
N ALA A 80 -29.95 -5.39 -5.87
CA ALA A 80 -29.16 -4.25 -6.34
C ALA A 80 -28.48 -4.57 -7.69
N LYS A 81 -27.99 -3.52 -8.36
CA LYS A 81 -27.08 -3.61 -9.50
C LYS A 81 -25.71 -3.09 -9.11
N VAL A 82 -24.63 -3.74 -9.55
CA VAL A 82 -23.25 -3.32 -9.29
C VAL A 82 -22.51 -3.10 -10.60
N GLU A 83 -22.08 -1.88 -10.84
CA GLU A 83 -21.29 -1.51 -12.03
C GLU A 83 -19.80 -1.39 -11.64
N ILE A 84 -18.95 -2.24 -12.20
CA ILE A 84 -17.50 -2.14 -12.04
C ILE A 84 -16.96 -1.32 -13.20
N VAL A 85 -16.45 -0.13 -12.89
CA VAL A 85 -15.89 0.81 -13.85
C VAL A 85 -14.37 0.73 -13.79
N THR A 86 -13.77 0.27 -14.88
CA THR A 86 -12.31 0.25 -15.00
C THR A 86 -11.79 1.64 -15.33
N ILE A 87 -10.95 2.19 -14.46
CA ILE A 87 -10.24 3.43 -14.71
C ILE A 87 -8.92 3.08 -15.42
N PRO A 88 -8.58 3.78 -16.51
CA PRO A 88 -7.34 3.53 -17.29
C PRO A 88 -6.05 3.70 -16.48
N ASP A 89 -4.92 3.43 -17.12
CA ASP A 89 -3.57 3.58 -16.56
C ASP A 89 -3.36 4.95 -15.90
N GLY A 90 -2.58 4.96 -14.82
CA GLY A 90 -2.50 6.11 -13.91
C GLY A 90 -3.70 6.16 -12.97
N TYR A 91 -4.21 4.99 -12.55
CA TYR A 91 -5.42 4.80 -11.77
C TYR A 91 -5.54 5.77 -10.59
N GLU A 92 -4.54 5.81 -9.72
CA GLU A 92 -4.55 6.65 -8.52
C GLU A 92 -4.68 8.13 -8.88
N GLN A 93 -3.88 8.61 -9.83
CA GLN A 93 -3.92 10.01 -10.27
C GLN A 93 -5.27 10.36 -10.93
N ASN A 94 -5.82 9.45 -11.72
CA ASN A 94 -7.12 9.65 -12.36
C ASN A 94 -8.24 9.69 -11.32
N VAL A 95 -8.22 8.82 -10.32
CA VAL A 95 -9.20 8.83 -9.22
C VAL A 95 -9.09 10.13 -8.41
N LEU A 96 -7.88 10.57 -8.03
CA LEU A 96 -7.67 11.83 -7.31
C LEU A 96 -8.23 13.02 -8.09
N THR A 97 -7.98 13.09 -9.40
CA THR A 97 -8.49 14.14 -10.28
C THR A 97 -10.02 14.15 -10.32
N LYS A 98 -10.64 12.98 -10.52
CA LYS A 98 -12.11 12.85 -10.56
C LYS A 98 -12.75 13.24 -9.23
N VAL A 99 -12.22 12.76 -8.12
CA VAL A 99 -12.74 13.09 -6.79
C VAL A 99 -12.62 14.58 -6.50
N ALA A 100 -11.51 15.22 -6.88
CA ALA A 100 -11.32 16.66 -6.74
C ALA A 100 -12.33 17.49 -7.54
N THR A 101 -12.84 16.98 -8.65
CA THR A 101 -13.91 17.62 -9.47
C THR A 101 -15.34 17.23 -9.03
N GLY A 102 -15.47 16.41 -7.98
CA GLY A 102 -16.77 15.97 -7.45
C GLY A 102 -17.34 14.70 -8.10
N ASP A 103 -16.64 14.11 -9.08
CA ASP A 103 -17.02 12.80 -9.64
C ASP A 103 -16.55 11.70 -8.70
N LYS A 104 -17.50 11.07 -8.00
CA LYS A 104 -17.24 10.06 -6.96
C LYS A 104 -18.04 8.78 -7.24
N PRO A 105 -17.41 7.60 -7.10
CA PRO A 105 -18.13 6.32 -7.10
C PRO A 105 -18.78 6.09 -5.74
N ASP A 106 -19.44 4.96 -5.55
CA ASP A 106 -19.86 4.48 -4.23
C ASP A 106 -18.69 3.82 -3.48
N LEU A 107 -17.89 3.06 -4.23
CA LEU A 107 -16.74 2.31 -3.74
C LEU A 107 -15.56 2.42 -4.72
N ALA A 108 -14.35 2.25 -4.21
CA ALA A 108 -13.18 2.07 -5.07
C ALA A 108 -12.21 1.07 -4.44
N MET A 109 -11.58 0.27 -5.29
CA MET A 109 -10.37 -0.44 -4.92
C MET A 109 -9.28 0.61 -4.69
N TRP A 110 -8.72 0.71 -3.48
CA TRP A 110 -7.83 1.82 -3.12
C TRP A 110 -6.71 1.39 -2.20
N GLN A 111 -5.51 1.93 -2.41
CA GLN A 111 -4.37 1.65 -1.56
C GLN A 111 -4.58 2.24 -0.16
N PRO A 112 -4.61 1.42 0.91
CA PRO A 112 -5.00 1.84 2.25
C PRO A 112 -3.84 2.43 3.05
N THR A 113 -3.00 3.26 2.43
CA THR A 113 -1.81 3.87 3.06
C THR A 113 -2.01 5.34 3.35
N ALA A 114 -1.26 5.90 4.31
CA ALA A 114 -1.32 7.33 4.62
C ALA A 114 -1.01 8.18 3.38
N SER A 115 -0.01 7.79 2.59
CA SER A 115 0.39 8.45 1.35
C SER A 115 -0.71 8.48 0.27
N MET A 116 -1.78 7.68 0.42
CA MET A 116 -2.91 7.65 -0.52
C MET A 116 -4.24 8.09 0.12
N LEU A 117 -4.38 7.99 1.45
CA LEU A 117 -5.56 8.51 2.16
C LEU A 117 -5.50 10.04 2.37
N LEU A 118 -4.31 10.62 2.46
CA LEU A 118 -4.13 12.07 2.55
C LEU A 118 -4.49 12.78 1.24
N PRO A 119 -3.93 12.42 0.07
CA PRO A 119 -4.24 13.11 -1.20
C PRO A 119 -5.71 12.98 -1.62
N ILE A 120 -6.39 11.86 -1.32
CA ILE A 120 -7.81 11.70 -1.61
C ILE A 120 -8.70 12.53 -0.66
N ASN A 121 -8.09 13.20 0.32
CA ASN A 121 -8.79 13.91 1.39
C ASN A 121 -9.84 13.01 2.07
N ALA A 122 -9.37 11.91 2.66
CA ALA A 122 -10.23 10.85 3.18
C ALA A 122 -11.29 11.36 4.17
N LYS A 123 -10.95 12.35 5.01
CA LYS A 123 -11.92 12.94 5.98
C LYS A 123 -13.16 13.55 5.31
N GLU A 124 -12.98 14.21 4.17
CA GLU A 124 -14.06 14.86 3.44
C GLU A 124 -14.75 13.92 2.45
N ASN A 125 -14.00 13.04 1.82
CA ASN A 125 -14.48 12.28 0.68
C ASN A 125 -14.89 10.84 1.00
N LEU A 126 -14.37 10.25 2.09
CA LEU A 126 -14.62 8.84 2.42
C LEU A 126 -15.51 8.67 3.63
N LEU A 127 -16.32 7.61 3.62
CA LEU A 127 -17.09 7.17 4.77
C LEU A 127 -16.17 6.54 5.82
N PRO A 128 -16.25 6.93 7.09
CA PRO A 128 -15.57 6.19 8.14
C PRO A 128 -16.20 4.80 8.29
N LEU A 129 -15.35 3.80 8.48
CA LEU A 129 -15.74 2.39 8.56
C LEU A 129 -15.62 1.82 9.98
N ASP A 130 -15.36 2.68 10.97
CA ASP A 130 -15.22 2.25 12.37
C ASP A 130 -16.49 1.52 12.87
N GLY A 131 -16.30 0.48 13.68
CA GLY A 131 -17.38 -0.33 14.22
C GLY A 131 -18.05 -1.25 13.19
N ALA A 132 -17.38 -1.53 12.09
CA ALA A 132 -17.89 -2.43 11.06
C ALA A 132 -18.03 -3.88 11.59
N PRO A 133 -19.09 -4.61 11.22
CA PRO A 133 -19.39 -5.94 11.77
C PRO A 133 -18.36 -7.00 11.44
N TRP A 134 -17.45 -6.74 10.49
CA TRP A 134 -16.36 -7.63 10.13
C TRP A 134 -15.04 -7.34 10.85
N GLU A 135 -14.86 -6.18 11.52
CA GLU A 135 -13.59 -5.84 12.17
C GLU A 135 -13.13 -6.89 13.18
N SER A 136 -14.06 -7.38 14.02
CA SER A 136 -13.77 -8.44 14.99
C SER A 136 -13.48 -9.81 14.39
N LYS A 137 -13.78 -9.99 13.09
CA LYS A 137 -13.57 -11.23 12.35
C LYS A 137 -12.20 -11.30 11.68
N TYR A 138 -11.52 -10.19 11.53
CA TYR A 138 -10.17 -10.20 10.99
C TYR A 138 -9.23 -11.00 11.89
N ALA A 139 -8.29 -11.70 11.27
CA ALA A 139 -7.16 -12.30 11.95
C ALA A 139 -6.34 -11.21 12.68
N ASP A 140 -5.62 -11.62 13.72
CA ASP A 140 -4.85 -10.69 14.55
C ASP A 140 -3.77 -9.99 13.68
N GLY A 141 -3.66 -8.67 13.82
CA GLY A 141 -2.71 -7.84 13.08
C GLY A 141 -3.20 -7.30 11.74
N VAL A 142 -4.31 -7.79 11.18
CA VAL A 142 -4.82 -7.31 9.87
C VAL A 142 -5.15 -5.81 9.91
N LEU A 143 -5.72 -5.33 11.01
CA LEU A 143 -6.07 -3.92 11.17
C LEU A 143 -4.85 -3.00 11.30
N ASP A 144 -3.66 -3.55 11.55
CA ASP A 144 -2.40 -2.80 11.71
C ASP A 144 -1.72 -2.52 10.36
N TYR A 145 -2.14 -3.18 9.27
CA TYR A 145 -1.52 -2.98 7.96
C TYR A 145 -1.81 -1.62 7.33
N GLY A 146 -2.80 -0.88 7.84
CA GLY A 146 -3.16 0.46 7.36
C GLY A 146 -4.67 0.70 7.35
N GLY A 147 -5.12 1.56 6.44
CA GLY A 147 -6.53 1.90 6.27
C GLY A 147 -7.06 2.94 7.26
N THR A 148 -6.18 3.50 8.10
CA THR A 148 -6.53 4.52 9.10
C THR A 148 -5.85 5.85 8.82
N LEU A 149 -6.55 6.93 9.15
CA LEU A 149 -6.02 8.29 9.15
C LEU A 149 -6.58 9.01 10.37
N ASP A 150 -5.71 9.61 11.20
CA ASP A 150 -6.07 10.31 12.45
C ASP A 150 -7.01 9.47 13.36
N GLY A 151 -6.69 8.20 13.50
CA GLY A 151 -7.41 7.27 14.37
C GLY A 151 -8.76 6.79 13.85
N LYS A 152 -9.18 7.18 12.63
CA LYS A 152 -10.40 6.69 11.98
C LYS A 152 -10.06 5.75 10.82
N ARG A 153 -10.85 4.69 10.68
CA ARG A 153 -10.72 3.73 9.59
C ARG A 153 -11.48 4.19 8.36
N TYR A 154 -10.83 4.17 7.20
CA TYR A 154 -11.42 4.54 5.91
C TYR A 154 -11.34 3.43 4.87
N ALA A 155 -10.52 2.40 5.09
CA ALA A 155 -10.40 1.29 4.15
C ALA A 155 -10.68 -0.05 4.83
N ALA A 156 -11.36 -0.94 4.11
CA ALA A 156 -11.62 -2.32 4.48
C ALA A 156 -10.68 -3.23 3.69
N PHE A 157 -9.88 -4.05 4.37
CA PHE A 157 -9.07 -5.06 3.72
C PHE A 157 -9.92 -6.22 3.24
N VAL A 158 -9.76 -6.63 2.00
CA VAL A 158 -10.42 -7.79 1.40
C VAL A 158 -9.47 -8.99 1.25
N SER A 159 -8.16 -8.73 1.19
CA SER A 159 -7.10 -9.73 1.16
C SER A 159 -5.87 -9.24 1.94
N ALA A 160 -4.93 -10.14 2.20
CA ALA A 160 -3.65 -9.79 2.81
C ALA A 160 -2.86 -8.82 1.93
N PRO A 161 -2.12 -7.87 2.53
CA PRO A 161 -1.17 -7.07 1.77
C PRO A 161 -0.07 -7.94 1.16
N SER A 162 0.58 -7.41 0.14
CA SER A 162 1.76 -8.07 -0.41
C SER A 162 2.86 -8.15 0.65
N THR A 163 3.54 -9.30 0.70
CA THR A 163 4.66 -9.57 1.62
C THR A 163 5.96 -9.53 0.86
N MET A 164 6.90 -8.70 1.28
CA MET A 164 8.27 -8.67 0.77
C MET A 164 9.18 -9.55 1.61
N GLY A 165 9.99 -10.33 0.92
CA GLY A 165 11.01 -11.19 1.50
C GLY A 165 11.77 -11.92 0.40
N VAL A 166 12.36 -13.04 0.74
CA VAL A 166 13.17 -13.84 -0.18
C VAL A 166 12.36 -15.05 -0.67
N TRP A 167 12.13 -15.08 -1.97
CA TRP A 167 11.64 -16.26 -2.69
C TRP A 167 12.86 -17.07 -3.13
N TYR A 168 12.85 -18.38 -2.92
CA TYR A 168 14.01 -19.20 -3.22
C TYR A 168 13.64 -20.53 -3.87
N ASN A 169 14.56 -21.07 -4.66
CA ASN A 169 14.44 -22.40 -5.24
C ASN A 169 14.97 -23.46 -4.26
N LYS A 170 14.08 -24.35 -3.79
CA LYS A 170 14.38 -25.41 -2.81
C LYS A 170 15.42 -26.40 -3.33
N GLU A 171 15.35 -26.79 -4.62
CA GLU A 171 16.28 -27.74 -5.24
C GLU A 171 17.70 -27.17 -5.29
N VAL A 172 17.83 -25.86 -5.59
CA VAL A 172 19.12 -25.17 -5.57
C VAL A 172 19.68 -25.10 -4.14
N PHE A 173 18.85 -24.83 -3.15
CA PHE A 173 19.27 -24.80 -1.75
C PHE A 173 19.75 -26.20 -1.29
N GLU A 174 18.97 -27.24 -1.56
CA GLU A 174 19.32 -28.62 -1.22
C GLU A 174 20.63 -29.05 -1.89
N LYS A 175 20.77 -28.86 -3.20
CA LYS A 175 21.96 -29.19 -3.98
C LYS A 175 23.22 -28.54 -3.43
N ASN A 176 23.12 -27.31 -2.91
CA ASN A 176 24.26 -26.56 -2.39
C ASN A 176 24.44 -26.70 -0.87
N GLY A 177 23.59 -27.44 -0.16
CA GLY A 177 23.60 -27.52 1.29
C GLY A 177 23.30 -26.18 1.98
N ALA A 178 22.55 -25.29 1.29
CA ALA A 178 22.20 -23.97 1.77
C ALA A 178 21.18 -24.06 2.91
N LYS A 179 21.31 -23.15 3.88
CA LYS A 179 20.36 -22.98 5.00
C LYS A 179 19.67 -21.63 4.87
N ILE A 180 18.44 -21.54 5.39
CA ILE A 180 17.71 -20.26 5.47
C ILE A 180 18.51 -19.28 6.35
N PRO A 181 18.91 -18.10 5.80
CA PRO A 181 19.61 -17.07 6.54
C PRO A 181 18.75 -16.47 7.66
N LYS A 182 19.37 -16.06 8.76
CA LYS A 182 18.70 -15.45 9.91
C LYS A 182 18.71 -13.92 9.88
N ASN A 183 19.51 -13.32 9.03
CA ASN A 183 19.65 -11.88 8.84
C ASN A 183 20.29 -11.62 7.48
N PHE A 184 20.39 -10.34 7.10
CA PHE A 184 20.91 -9.96 5.80
C PHE A 184 22.40 -10.29 5.60
N ASP A 185 23.22 -10.25 6.67
CA ASP A 185 24.65 -10.60 6.56
C ASP A 185 24.85 -12.09 6.28
N GLU A 186 24.04 -12.97 6.90
CA GLU A 186 24.02 -14.39 6.54
C GLU A 186 23.53 -14.62 5.10
N LEU A 187 22.55 -13.83 4.61
CA LEU A 187 22.11 -13.88 3.23
C LEU A 187 23.23 -13.48 2.26
N LEU A 188 24.00 -12.43 2.57
CA LEU A 188 25.16 -12.03 1.77
C LEU A 188 26.24 -13.11 1.77
N THR A 189 26.48 -13.75 2.91
CA THR A 189 27.44 -14.87 3.00
C THR A 189 27.00 -16.03 2.11
N LEU A 190 25.74 -16.44 2.20
CA LEU A 190 25.15 -17.46 1.33
C LEU A 190 25.25 -17.08 -0.15
N ALA A 191 24.95 -15.83 -0.48
CA ALA A 191 25.02 -15.34 -1.87
C ALA A 191 26.46 -15.45 -2.43
N ARG A 192 27.48 -15.10 -1.64
CA ARG A 192 28.89 -15.24 -2.03
C ARG A 192 29.29 -16.70 -2.20
N ASP A 193 28.85 -17.58 -1.30
CA ASP A 193 29.11 -19.03 -1.38
C ASP A 193 28.48 -19.66 -2.64
N LEU A 194 27.22 -19.28 -2.96
CA LEU A 194 26.56 -19.73 -4.18
C LEU A 194 27.28 -19.25 -5.44
N LYS A 195 27.68 -17.97 -5.47
CA LYS A 195 28.46 -17.40 -6.56
C LYS A 195 29.78 -18.14 -6.76
N ALA A 196 30.51 -18.44 -5.69
CA ALA A 196 31.78 -19.20 -5.76
C ALA A 196 31.59 -20.61 -6.34
N LYS A 197 30.38 -21.19 -6.20
CA LYS A 197 29.99 -22.48 -6.79
C LYS A 197 29.44 -22.36 -8.23
N GLY A 198 29.48 -21.17 -8.84
CA GLY A 198 28.95 -20.91 -10.18
C GLY A 198 27.42 -20.83 -10.28
N GLN A 199 26.72 -20.70 -9.16
CA GLN A 199 25.29 -20.50 -9.12
C GLN A 199 24.97 -19.01 -9.04
N THR A 200 24.05 -18.50 -9.88
CA THR A 200 23.53 -17.14 -9.72
C THR A 200 22.81 -17.02 -8.38
N PRO A 201 23.29 -16.18 -7.43
CA PRO A 201 22.72 -16.14 -6.08
C PRO A 201 21.35 -15.50 -6.05
N LEU A 202 21.22 -14.30 -6.62
CA LEU A 202 20.04 -13.48 -6.64
C LEU A 202 19.64 -13.15 -8.07
N ASN A 203 18.35 -13.00 -8.34
CA ASN A 203 17.84 -12.46 -9.59
C ASN A 203 17.13 -11.13 -9.34
N GLU A 204 17.47 -10.14 -10.18
CA GLU A 204 16.84 -8.81 -10.16
C GLU A 204 16.41 -8.44 -11.58
N MET A 205 15.40 -7.60 -11.72
CA MET A 205 14.78 -7.24 -12.99
C MET A 205 14.86 -5.72 -13.25
N GLY A 206 16.06 -5.18 -13.42
CA GLY A 206 16.28 -3.76 -13.62
C GLY A 206 15.72 -3.19 -14.93
N GLY A 207 15.34 -4.04 -15.89
CA GLY A 207 14.59 -3.61 -17.08
C GLY A 207 13.18 -3.15 -16.78
N GLU A 208 12.60 -3.60 -15.67
CA GLU A 208 11.29 -3.17 -15.16
C GLU A 208 11.48 -2.51 -13.79
N TRP A 209 11.97 -1.31 -13.78
CA TRP A 209 12.48 -0.56 -12.62
C TRP A 209 11.57 -0.51 -11.39
N TRP A 210 10.27 -0.71 -11.52
CA TRP A 210 9.31 -0.64 -10.40
C TRP A 210 9.64 -1.61 -9.26
N ALA A 211 10.30 -2.73 -9.53
CA ALA A 211 10.69 -3.72 -8.52
C ALA A 211 12.04 -3.47 -7.86
N SER A 212 12.90 -2.63 -8.45
CA SER A 212 14.27 -2.41 -7.96
C SER A 212 14.34 -1.88 -6.51
N GLN A 213 13.22 -1.47 -5.93
CA GLN A 213 13.14 -0.98 -4.56
C GLN A 213 13.06 -2.07 -3.47
N TRP A 214 12.75 -3.34 -3.82
CA TRP A 214 12.43 -4.36 -2.82
C TRP A 214 13.61 -4.67 -1.90
N THR A 215 14.82 -4.71 -2.42
CA THR A 215 16.05 -4.91 -1.63
C THR A 215 16.24 -3.79 -0.60
N VAL A 216 16.06 -2.52 -0.97
CA VAL A 216 16.14 -1.39 -0.02
C VAL A 216 15.02 -1.46 1.01
N GLN A 217 13.80 -1.82 0.59
CA GLN A 217 12.64 -1.94 1.48
C GLN A 217 12.87 -2.95 2.62
N VAL A 218 13.41 -4.15 2.31
CA VAL A 218 13.66 -5.16 3.35
C VAL A 218 14.84 -4.76 4.24
N LEU A 219 15.86 -4.09 3.69
CA LEU A 219 17.01 -3.59 4.47
C LEU A 219 16.63 -2.56 5.51
N VAL A 220 15.67 -1.66 5.21
CA VAL A 220 15.23 -0.65 6.18
C VAL A 220 14.15 -1.17 7.15
N GLY A 221 13.75 -2.44 7.05
CA GLY A 221 12.67 -3.01 7.84
C GLY A 221 12.87 -2.88 9.36
N ASP A 222 14.08 -3.11 9.88
CA ASP A 222 14.35 -2.97 11.32
C ASP A 222 14.38 -1.49 11.74
N ALA A 223 15.00 -0.61 10.95
CA ALA A 223 14.97 0.83 11.22
C ALA A 223 13.53 1.39 11.17
N SER A 224 12.69 0.87 10.26
CA SER A 224 11.26 1.21 10.19
C SER A 224 10.53 0.80 11.47
N LYS A 225 10.82 -0.37 12.02
CA LYS A 225 10.29 -0.83 13.31
C LYS A 225 10.71 0.08 14.46
N ASP A 226 11.91 0.61 14.39
CA ASP A 226 12.53 1.46 15.42
C ASP A 226 12.20 2.95 15.25
N GLY A 227 11.17 3.31 14.46
CA GLY A 227 10.64 4.67 14.34
C GLY A 227 11.34 5.56 13.31
N LEU A 228 12.00 4.99 12.31
CA LEU A 228 12.60 5.76 11.20
C LEU A 228 11.59 6.73 10.58
N TRP A 229 10.37 6.25 10.29
CA TRP A 229 9.37 7.05 9.58
C TRP A 229 8.77 8.17 10.42
N ASP A 230 8.78 8.07 11.75
CA ASP A 230 8.39 9.18 12.63
C ASP A 230 9.32 10.39 12.46
N LYS A 231 10.60 10.14 12.20
CA LYS A 231 11.61 11.18 11.94
C LYS A 231 11.55 11.69 10.52
N VAL A 232 11.50 10.78 9.55
CA VAL A 232 11.42 11.15 8.11
C VAL A 232 10.18 11.99 7.83
N ASN A 233 9.03 11.64 8.38
CA ASN A 233 7.77 12.35 8.22
C ASN A 233 7.74 13.73 8.91
N LYS A 234 8.72 14.04 9.75
CA LYS A 234 8.94 15.35 10.38
C LYS A 234 10.10 16.11 9.80
N ASN A 235 10.76 15.59 8.76
CA ASN A 235 11.98 16.14 8.18
C ASN A 235 13.17 16.19 9.17
N GLU A 236 13.18 15.27 10.15
CA GLU A 236 14.29 15.10 11.12
C GLU A 236 15.30 14.03 10.66
N ASP A 237 14.95 13.25 9.65
CA ASP A 237 15.77 12.25 8.94
C ASP A 237 15.29 12.20 7.48
N GLY A 238 15.94 11.40 6.62
CA GLY A 238 15.54 11.31 5.21
C GLY A 238 16.31 10.28 4.41
N PHE A 239 16.13 10.31 3.09
CA PHE A 239 16.72 9.34 2.16
C PHE A 239 18.25 9.45 2.05
N THR A 240 18.84 10.55 2.48
CA THR A 240 20.30 10.73 2.64
C THR A 240 20.79 10.38 4.05
N GLY A 241 19.89 10.02 4.95
CA GLY A 241 20.21 9.62 6.31
C GLY A 241 20.79 8.20 6.39
N PRO A 242 21.42 7.86 7.54
CA PRO A 242 22.21 6.62 7.65
C PRO A 242 21.47 5.35 7.33
N ALA A 243 20.19 5.22 7.68
CA ALA A 243 19.41 4.01 7.46
C ALA A 243 19.06 3.80 5.97
N LEU A 244 18.49 4.85 5.33
CA LEU A 244 18.06 4.77 3.94
C LEU A 244 19.24 4.81 2.97
N GLN A 245 20.21 5.73 3.16
CA GLN A 245 21.41 5.78 2.34
C GLN A 245 22.26 4.52 2.51
N GLY A 246 22.40 4.00 3.75
CA GLY A 246 23.12 2.75 4.00
C GLY A 246 22.50 1.54 3.31
N ALA A 247 21.18 1.47 3.22
CA ALA A 247 20.48 0.42 2.46
C ALA A 247 20.72 0.57 0.94
N ILE A 248 20.71 1.79 0.41
CA ILE A 248 21.03 2.07 -1.00
C ILE A 248 22.49 1.67 -1.32
N ASP A 249 23.43 2.04 -0.46
CA ASP A 249 24.86 1.73 -0.62
C ASP A 249 25.11 0.21 -0.56
N LYS A 250 24.45 -0.49 0.37
CA LYS A 250 24.52 -1.97 0.48
C LYS A 250 24.00 -2.64 -0.79
N TYR A 251 22.87 -2.19 -1.32
CA TYR A 251 22.33 -2.70 -2.59
C TYR A 251 23.30 -2.47 -3.76
N ALA A 252 23.87 -1.27 -3.88
CA ALA A 252 24.87 -0.98 -4.90
C ALA A 252 26.14 -1.86 -4.76
N SER A 253 26.56 -2.14 -3.53
CA SER A 253 27.68 -3.05 -3.26
C SER A 253 27.38 -4.47 -3.73
N MET A 254 26.17 -5.00 -3.50
CA MET A 254 25.75 -6.32 -3.99
C MET A 254 25.80 -6.42 -5.51
N ILE A 255 25.35 -5.35 -6.21
CA ILE A 255 25.43 -5.27 -7.68
C ILE A 255 26.90 -5.26 -8.13
N LYS A 256 27.74 -4.44 -7.52
CA LYS A 256 29.17 -4.33 -7.81
C LYS A 256 29.92 -5.65 -7.53
N GLU A 257 29.55 -6.38 -6.48
CA GLU A 257 30.09 -7.70 -6.16
C GLU A 257 29.62 -8.79 -7.15
N GLY A 258 28.66 -8.48 -8.04
CA GLY A 258 28.09 -9.45 -9.00
C GLY A 258 27.29 -10.56 -8.31
N LEU A 259 26.51 -10.24 -7.28
CA LEU A 259 25.64 -11.18 -6.59
C LEU A 259 24.30 -11.37 -7.29
N TYR A 260 24.06 -10.63 -8.37
CA TYR A 260 22.86 -10.72 -9.22
C TYR A 260 23.16 -11.37 -10.57
N ASN A 261 22.09 -11.66 -11.32
CA ASN A 261 22.16 -12.12 -12.70
C ASN A 261 22.94 -11.15 -13.61
N GLU A 262 23.60 -11.66 -14.64
CA GLU A 262 24.42 -10.86 -15.56
C GLU A 262 23.58 -9.84 -16.35
N ASP A 263 22.35 -10.20 -16.68
CA ASP A 263 21.39 -9.38 -17.40
C ASP A 263 20.53 -8.47 -16.49
N ILE A 264 20.97 -8.17 -15.28
CA ILE A 264 20.27 -7.35 -14.28
C ILE A 264 19.67 -6.06 -14.87
N LYS A 265 20.36 -5.41 -15.82
CA LYS A 265 19.92 -4.13 -16.42
C LYS A 265 18.72 -4.25 -17.35
N THR A 266 18.50 -5.42 -17.91
CA THR A 266 17.46 -5.68 -18.94
C THR A 266 16.47 -6.76 -18.52
N GLY A 267 16.72 -7.40 -17.38
CA GLY A 267 15.85 -8.46 -16.84
C GLY A 267 14.42 -7.99 -16.65
N THR A 268 13.47 -8.88 -16.94
CA THR A 268 12.04 -8.64 -16.81
C THR A 268 11.43 -9.52 -15.72
N PHE A 269 10.21 -9.18 -15.29
CA PHE A 269 9.48 -9.92 -14.26
C PHE A 269 9.23 -11.39 -14.64
N ASP A 270 8.91 -11.64 -15.92
CA ASP A 270 8.73 -12.99 -16.43
C ASP A 270 10.05 -13.78 -16.44
N GLN A 271 11.17 -13.13 -16.78
CA GLN A 271 12.49 -13.76 -16.75
C GLN A 271 12.91 -14.09 -15.32
N GLN A 272 12.63 -13.23 -14.35
CA GLN A 272 12.88 -13.49 -12.93
C GLN A 272 12.10 -14.70 -12.42
N ALA A 273 10.79 -14.79 -12.74
CA ALA A 273 9.96 -15.93 -12.39
C ALA A 273 10.49 -17.25 -12.97
N ARG A 274 10.85 -17.25 -14.26
CA ARG A 274 11.45 -18.43 -14.94
C ARG A 274 12.80 -18.81 -14.35
N ALA A 275 13.67 -17.82 -14.08
CA ALA A 275 14.99 -18.08 -13.53
C ALA A 275 14.92 -18.80 -12.17
N LEU A 276 13.95 -18.43 -11.33
CA LEU A 276 13.70 -19.10 -10.07
C LEU A 276 13.14 -20.51 -10.27
N LEU A 277 12.09 -20.68 -11.09
CA LEU A 277 11.48 -21.98 -11.37
C LEU A 277 12.48 -22.99 -11.98
N ASP A 278 13.34 -22.53 -12.87
CA ASP A 278 14.33 -23.35 -13.56
C ASP A 278 15.59 -23.61 -12.72
N GLY A 279 15.71 -23.01 -11.52
CA GLY A 279 16.91 -23.11 -10.68
C GLY A 279 18.14 -22.40 -11.28
N LYS A 280 17.96 -21.53 -12.27
CA LYS A 280 19.03 -20.69 -12.82
C LYS A 280 19.49 -19.63 -11.81
N ALA A 281 18.58 -19.13 -11.00
CA ALA A 281 18.87 -18.31 -9.85
C ALA A 281 18.41 -19.00 -8.56
N ALA A 282 19.16 -18.81 -7.47
CA ALA A 282 18.83 -19.41 -6.18
C ALA A 282 17.72 -18.63 -5.47
N MET A 283 17.73 -17.31 -5.53
CA MET A 283 16.87 -16.42 -4.76
C MET A 283 16.41 -15.20 -5.57
N ALA A 284 15.32 -14.57 -5.12
CA ALA A 284 14.92 -13.22 -5.51
C ALA A 284 14.30 -12.51 -4.30
N ILE A 285 14.63 -11.23 -4.07
CA ILE A 285 13.96 -10.38 -3.10
C ILE A 285 12.79 -9.70 -3.81
N ALA A 286 11.56 -10.08 -3.48
CA ALA A 286 10.37 -9.63 -4.19
C ALA A 286 9.13 -9.68 -3.29
N THR A 287 8.03 -9.15 -3.82
CA THR A 287 6.69 -9.34 -3.23
C THR A 287 6.09 -10.67 -3.69
N ASN A 288 4.96 -11.07 -3.07
CA ASN A 288 4.22 -12.28 -3.48
C ASN A 288 3.60 -12.20 -4.89
N SER A 289 3.66 -11.05 -5.57
CA SER A 289 3.37 -10.97 -7.00
C SER A 289 4.27 -11.88 -7.85
N LEU A 290 5.53 -12.10 -7.40
CA LEU A 290 6.45 -13.05 -8.06
C LEU A 290 5.90 -14.49 -8.02
N LEU A 291 5.34 -14.92 -6.88
CA LEU A 291 4.69 -16.22 -6.78
C LEU A 291 3.49 -16.34 -7.71
N SER A 292 2.68 -15.29 -7.81
CA SER A 292 1.53 -15.23 -8.72
C SER A 292 1.97 -15.33 -10.19
N ASN A 293 3.07 -14.69 -10.55
CA ASN A 293 3.65 -14.82 -11.89
C ASN A 293 4.14 -16.26 -12.13
N MET A 294 4.90 -16.85 -11.21
CA MET A 294 5.32 -18.25 -11.30
C MET A 294 4.14 -19.19 -11.42
N ALA A 295 3.02 -18.95 -10.70
CA ALA A 295 1.79 -19.76 -10.78
C ALA A 295 1.12 -19.71 -12.17
N SER A 296 1.33 -18.64 -12.94
CA SER A 296 0.86 -18.57 -14.33
C SER A 296 1.70 -19.43 -15.32
N LEU A 297 2.91 -19.81 -14.90
CA LEU A 297 3.89 -20.53 -15.72
C LEU A 297 3.95 -22.03 -15.43
N THR A 298 3.42 -22.49 -14.29
CA THR A 298 3.48 -23.88 -13.86
C THR A 298 2.32 -24.26 -12.96
N ASP A 299 2.20 -25.55 -12.60
CA ASP A 299 1.15 -26.04 -11.71
C ASP A 299 1.50 -25.89 -10.22
N ALA A 300 0.48 -25.99 -9.36
CA ALA A 300 0.62 -25.83 -7.91
C ALA A 300 1.57 -26.88 -7.28
N LYS A 301 1.64 -28.10 -7.84
CA LYS A 301 2.55 -29.13 -7.33
C LYS A 301 3.99 -28.72 -7.57
N THR A 302 4.34 -28.32 -8.78
CA THR A 302 5.68 -27.83 -9.12
C THR A 302 6.09 -26.61 -8.29
N LEU A 303 5.14 -25.68 -8.05
CA LEU A 303 5.41 -24.55 -7.14
C LEU A 303 5.75 -25.02 -5.72
N ASN A 304 4.95 -25.95 -5.18
CA ASN A 304 5.18 -26.46 -3.83
C ASN A 304 6.50 -27.25 -3.71
N ASP A 305 6.87 -27.97 -4.75
CA ASP A 305 8.12 -28.75 -4.74
C ASP A 305 9.35 -27.83 -4.85
N LYS A 306 9.27 -26.77 -5.65
CA LYS A 306 10.41 -25.96 -6.01
C LYS A 306 10.58 -24.66 -5.25
N ILE A 307 9.49 -24.00 -4.86
CA ILE A 307 9.54 -22.62 -4.37
C ILE A 307 9.22 -22.57 -2.87
N GLY A 308 10.08 -21.86 -2.13
CA GLY A 308 9.87 -21.50 -0.74
C GLY A 308 9.99 -19.99 -0.53
N PHE A 309 9.60 -19.55 0.65
CA PHE A 309 9.69 -18.16 1.08
C PHE A 309 10.31 -18.08 2.48
N PHE A 310 11.07 -17.03 2.73
CA PHE A 310 11.45 -16.63 4.08
C PHE A 310 11.52 -15.11 4.21
N PRO A 311 11.08 -14.54 5.36
CA PRO A 311 11.23 -13.12 5.63
C PRO A 311 12.70 -12.78 5.91
N ILE A 312 13.10 -11.55 5.59
CA ILE A 312 14.45 -11.04 5.86
C ILE A 312 14.42 -9.55 6.18
N SER A 313 15.26 -9.12 7.07
CA SER A 313 15.59 -7.74 7.35
C SER A 313 17.07 -7.61 7.68
N GLU A 314 17.57 -6.40 7.88
CA GLU A 314 18.99 -6.19 8.13
C GLU A 314 19.52 -7.05 9.30
N LYS A 315 18.81 -7.06 10.43
CA LYS A 315 19.24 -7.72 11.68
C LYS A 315 18.51 -9.03 11.98
N GLY A 316 17.51 -9.41 11.18
CA GLY A 316 16.69 -10.57 11.50
C GLY A 316 15.79 -11.05 10.35
N ASN A 317 14.77 -11.83 10.72
CA ASN A 317 13.78 -12.41 9.81
C ASN A 317 12.45 -11.66 9.94
N ARG A 318 12.44 -10.40 9.53
CA ARG A 318 11.24 -9.56 9.50
C ARG A 318 10.80 -9.34 8.07
N ALA A 319 9.53 -9.61 7.79
CA ALA A 319 8.92 -9.26 6.52
C ALA A 319 8.58 -7.77 6.47
N THR A 320 8.52 -7.22 5.27
CA THR A 320 7.94 -5.91 4.99
C THR A 320 6.60 -6.11 4.30
N ASN A 321 5.52 -5.51 4.81
CA ASN A 321 4.22 -5.54 4.17
C ASN A 321 4.03 -4.34 3.24
N HIS A 322 3.35 -4.58 2.13
CA HIS A 322 3.05 -3.57 1.12
C HIS A 322 1.57 -3.61 0.75
N PRO A 323 0.71 -2.84 1.45
CA PRO A 323 -0.69 -2.74 1.08
C PRO A 323 -0.84 -2.04 -0.27
N GLU A 324 -1.60 -2.67 -1.16
CA GLU A 324 -1.85 -2.19 -2.52
C GLU A 324 -3.34 -1.93 -2.74
N GLN A 325 -3.69 -1.27 -3.83
CA GLN A 325 -5.10 -1.06 -4.20
C GLN A 325 -5.87 -2.36 -4.48
N THR A 326 -5.16 -3.47 -4.72
CA THR A 326 -5.76 -4.81 -4.88
C THR A 326 -6.22 -5.43 -3.56
N ASN A 327 -5.78 -4.90 -2.43
CA ASN A 327 -6.00 -5.50 -1.11
C ASN A 327 -7.13 -4.84 -0.32
N ALA A 328 -7.58 -3.65 -0.70
CA ALA A 328 -8.54 -2.91 0.09
C ALA A 328 -9.55 -2.11 -0.73
N VAL A 329 -10.67 -1.79 -0.08
CA VAL A 329 -11.78 -1.03 -0.64
C VAL A 329 -12.09 0.15 0.27
N VAL A 330 -12.33 1.31 -0.33
CA VAL A 330 -12.87 2.51 0.34
C VAL A 330 -14.29 2.78 -0.12
N ALA A 331 -15.11 3.39 0.75
CA ALA A 331 -16.45 3.84 0.44
C ALA A 331 -16.51 5.38 0.46
N PHE A 332 -17.21 5.99 -0.49
CA PHE A 332 -17.25 7.43 -0.67
C PHE A 332 -18.47 8.07 -0.04
N LYS A 333 -18.31 9.29 0.46
CA LYS A 333 -19.40 10.21 0.78
C LYS A 333 -19.94 10.78 -0.54
N THR A 334 -21.07 10.29 -0.97
CA THR A 334 -21.73 10.70 -2.21
C THR A 334 -22.74 11.84 -2.02
N GLY A 335 -23.16 12.08 -0.76
CA GLY A 335 -24.26 12.97 -0.42
C GLY A 335 -25.65 12.32 -0.60
N ASP A 336 -25.70 11.05 -0.98
CA ASP A 336 -26.92 10.24 -1.07
C ASP A 336 -26.89 9.15 0.01
N GLU A 337 -27.63 9.35 1.08
CA GLU A 337 -27.66 8.43 2.23
C GLU A 337 -28.01 6.97 1.85
N LYS A 338 -28.85 6.78 0.83
CA LYS A 338 -29.26 5.43 0.38
C LYS A 338 -28.09 4.73 -0.30
N ARG A 339 -27.36 5.44 -1.17
CA ARG A 339 -26.16 4.91 -1.84
C ARG A 339 -25.05 4.64 -0.83
N GLU A 340 -24.85 5.54 0.13
CA GLU A 340 -23.86 5.37 1.21
C GLU A 340 -24.17 4.17 2.11
N ALA A 341 -25.45 3.98 2.47
CA ALA A 341 -25.90 2.79 3.19
C ALA A 341 -25.71 1.50 2.36
N ALA A 342 -26.03 1.55 1.07
CA ALA A 342 -25.84 0.41 0.16
C ALA A 342 -24.33 0.05 -0.02
N ALA A 343 -23.44 1.05 -0.07
CA ALA A 343 -22.00 0.84 -0.10
C ALA A 343 -21.50 0.14 1.18
N ARG A 344 -21.96 0.58 2.37
CA ARG A 344 -21.68 -0.12 3.64
C ARG A 344 -22.24 -1.54 3.65
N GLN A 345 -23.42 -1.75 3.09
CA GLN A 345 -24.03 -3.08 2.98
C GLN A 345 -23.22 -3.99 2.06
N PHE A 346 -22.72 -3.49 0.94
CA PHE A 346 -21.86 -4.23 0.03
C PHE A 346 -20.57 -4.69 0.74
N LEU A 347 -19.90 -3.80 1.48
CA LEU A 347 -18.74 -4.17 2.28
C LEU A 347 -19.09 -5.21 3.36
N THR A 348 -20.23 -5.05 4.04
CA THR A 348 -20.71 -6.03 5.02
C THR A 348 -20.93 -7.39 4.36
N PHE A 349 -21.56 -7.43 3.19
CA PHE A 349 -21.77 -8.67 2.45
C PHE A 349 -20.45 -9.30 2.06
N TRP A 350 -19.55 -8.54 1.43
CA TRP A 350 -18.26 -9.04 0.97
C TRP A 350 -17.48 -9.69 2.11
N LEU A 351 -17.32 -8.95 3.23
CA LEU A 351 -16.47 -9.35 4.35
C LEU A 351 -17.16 -10.26 5.38
N THR A 352 -18.38 -10.73 5.07
CA THR A 352 -19.09 -11.71 5.89
C THR A 352 -19.64 -12.86 5.04
N LYS A 353 -20.77 -12.69 4.36
CA LYS A 353 -21.47 -13.77 3.61
C LYS A 353 -20.75 -14.21 2.34
N GLY A 354 -20.19 -13.25 1.59
CA GLY A 354 -19.47 -13.48 0.33
C GLY A 354 -17.99 -13.82 0.51
N TYR A 355 -17.45 -13.74 1.75
CA TYR A 355 -16.01 -13.78 1.94
C TYR A 355 -15.35 -15.12 1.56
N GLN A 356 -15.95 -16.27 1.96
CA GLN A 356 -15.38 -17.57 1.62
C GLN A 356 -15.40 -17.84 0.10
N SER A 357 -16.51 -17.54 -0.57
CA SER A 357 -16.61 -17.64 -2.03
C SER A 357 -15.57 -16.75 -2.74
N PHE A 358 -15.35 -15.55 -2.21
CA PHE A 358 -14.30 -14.64 -2.69
C PHE A 358 -12.90 -15.28 -2.56
N ILE A 359 -12.52 -15.77 -1.38
CA ILE A 359 -11.20 -16.39 -1.13
C ILE A 359 -11.00 -17.63 -2.03
N ASP A 360 -12.02 -18.47 -2.18
CA ASP A 360 -11.98 -19.63 -3.04
C ASP A 360 -11.77 -19.24 -4.52
N SER A 361 -12.46 -18.19 -4.98
CA SER A 361 -12.35 -17.70 -6.36
C SER A 361 -11.00 -17.04 -6.66
N GLN A 362 -10.40 -16.37 -5.67
CA GLN A 362 -9.08 -15.73 -5.80
C GLN A 362 -7.93 -16.70 -5.53
N ASN A 363 -8.20 -17.90 -5.00
CA ASN A 363 -7.20 -18.89 -4.59
C ASN A 363 -6.10 -18.25 -3.71
N THR A 364 -6.49 -17.53 -2.68
CA THR A 364 -5.59 -16.76 -1.80
C THR A 364 -5.78 -17.12 -0.33
N VAL A 365 -4.85 -16.68 0.52
CA VAL A 365 -4.90 -16.91 1.97
C VAL A 365 -6.00 -16.06 2.61
N SER A 366 -6.77 -16.65 3.52
CA SER A 366 -7.80 -15.94 4.28
C SER A 366 -7.18 -15.00 5.32
N ILE A 367 -7.72 -13.78 5.41
CA ILE A 367 -7.41 -12.81 6.47
C ILE A 367 -8.48 -12.78 7.58
N MET A 368 -9.48 -13.67 7.52
CA MET A 368 -10.54 -13.79 8.53
C MET A 368 -10.28 -14.99 9.44
N LYS A 369 -10.57 -14.86 10.74
CA LYS A 369 -10.44 -15.92 11.75
C LYS A 369 -11.23 -17.18 11.38
N ASP A 370 -12.44 -16.98 10.83
CA ASP A 370 -13.33 -18.08 10.45
C ASP A 370 -13.18 -18.50 8.97
N GLY A 371 -12.35 -17.80 8.19
CA GLY A 371 -12.15 -18.08 6.77
C GLY A 371 -11.19 -19.25 6.56
N LYS A 372 -11.50 -20.08 5.58
CA LYS A 372 -10.67 -21.25 5.23
C LYS A 372 -9.85 -20.95 3.99
N THR A 373 -8.51 -20.99 4.14
CA THR A 373 -7.60 -20.93 2.99
C THR A 373 -7.81 -22.16 2.10
N PRO A 374 -8.03 -21.99 0.78
CA PRO A 374 -8.15 -23.11 -0.14
C PRO A 374 -6.92 -24.02 -0.11
N LYS A 375 -7.13 -25.33 -0.22
CA LYS A 375 -6.04 -26.32 -0.22
C LYS A 375 -5.10 -26.21 -1.42
N SER A 376 -5.54 -25.54 -2.47
CA SER A 376 -4.77 -25.26 -3.69
C SER A 376 -3.82 -24.07 -3.57
N VAL A 377 -3.90 -23.30 -2.49
CA VAL A 377 -2.95 -22.20 -2.22
C VAL A 377 -1.56 -22.78 -2.00
N PRO A 378 -0.53 -22.30 -2.72
CA PRO A 378 0.84 -22.79 -2.56
C PRO A 378 1.37 -22.57 -1.14
N GLN A 379 2.16 -23.53 -0.64
CA GLN A 379 2.75 -23.45 0.69
C GLN A 379 3.59 -22.17 0.91
N ALA A 380 4.33 -21.74 -0.11
CA ALA A 380 5.11 -20.50 -0.04
C ALA A 380 4.23 -19.24 0.12
N ALA A 381 2.97 -19.25 -0.37
CA ALA A 381 2.03 -18.16 -0.11
C ALA A 381 1.55 -18.15 1.34
N ILE A 382 1.39 -19.33 1.95
CA ILE A 382 1.03 -19.47 3.36
C ILE A 382 2.20 -18.97 4.22
N GLU A 383 3.43 -19.37 3.91
CA GLU A 383 4.65 -18.91 4.59
C GLU A 383 4.80 -17.37 4.53
N ALA A 384 4.56 -16.77 3.35
CA ALA A 384 4.59 -15.33 3.17
C ALA A 384 3.49 -14.63 3.98
N ASN A 385 2.28 -15.21 4.04
CA ASN A 385 1.19 -14.66 4.86
C ASN A 385 1.51 -14.77 6.36
N ASP A 386 2.05 -15.89 6.81
CA ASP A 386 2.42 -16.08 8.21
C ASP A 386 3.51 -15.08 8.64
N ALA A 387 4.42 -14.75 7.73
CA ALA A 387 5.46 -13.74 7.95
C ALA A 387 4.92 -12.30 8.12
N LEU A 388 3.66 -12.04 7.74
CA LEU A 388 3.01 -10.75 8.01
C LEU A 388 2.84 -10.50 9.51
N LYS A 389 2.77 -11.54 10.33
CA LYS A 389 2.75 -11.38 11.78
C LYS A 389 4.08 -10.80 12.25
N GLY A 390 4.05 -9.57 12.74
CA GLY A 390 5.25 -8.83 13.16
C GLY A 390 6.03 -8.18 12.03
N SER A 391 5.47 -8.13 10.82
CA SER A 391 6.01 -7.35 9.71
C SER A 391 5.98 -5.86 10.00
N VAL A 392 6.68 -5.09 9.20
CA VAL A 392 6.61 -3.62 9.18
C VAL A 392 6.06 -3.15 7.85
N GLY A 393 5.43 -1.99 7.86
CA GLY A 393 4.96 -1.36 6.63
C GLY A 393 6.11 -0.97 5.71
N SER A 394 5.89 -1.07 4.42
CA SER A 394 6.78 -0.52 3.38
C SER A 394 6.92 0.99 3.49
N ILE A 395 7.85 1.57 2.73
CA ILE A 395 7.99 3.02 2.58
C ILE A 395 6.63 3.64 2.22
N GLN A 396 5.92 3.08 1.26
CA GLN A 396 4.60 3.57 0.82
C GLN A 396 3.53 3.50 1.92
N ALA A 397 3.64 2.54 2.84
CA ALA A 397 2.70 2.40 3.95
C ALA A 397 2.96 3.41 5.07
N GLN A 398 4.20 3.79 5.30
CA GLN A 398 4.61 4.58 6.46
C GLN A 398 5.00 6.02 6.16
N ALA A 399 5.55 6.29 4.97
CA ALA A 399 5.89 7.64 4.56
C ALA A 399 4.63 8.45 4.21
N ILE A 400 4.63 9.74 4.55
CA ILE A 400 3.53 10.67 4.21
C ILE A 400 3.46 10.96 2.70
N ALA A 401 4.57 10.76 1.99
CA ALA A 401 4.67 10.94 0.54
C ALA A 401 5.40 9.75 -0.08
N ASN A 402 5.12 9.46 -1.34
CA ASN A 402 5.76 8.38 -2.08
C ASN A 402 6.68 8.95 -3.17
N PRO A 403 8.00 9.12 -2.89
CA PRO A 403 8.95 9.57 -3.89
C PRO A 403 9.32 8.45 -4.87
N ASP A 404 9.93 8.79 -5.99
CA ASP A 404 10.32 7.87 -7.06
C ASP A 404 11.56 7.03 -6.72
N LEU A 405 11.63 6.46 -5.53
CA LEU A 405 12.78 5.63 -5.10
C LEU A 405 13.06 4.50 -6.09
N ALA A 406 12.03 3.79 -6.53
CA ALA A 406 12.17 2.67 -7.45
C ALA A 406 12.80 3.11 -8.77
N LYS A 407 12.36 4.22 -9.34
CA LYS A 407 12.93 4.78 -10.57
C LYS A 407 14.40 5.19 -10.37
N ASN A 408 14.70 5.88 -9.26
CA ASN A 408 16.05 6.30 -8.94
C ASN A 408 17.01 5.10 -8.75
N LEU A 409 16.53 4.01 -8.15
CA LEU A 409 17.28 2.76 -8.04
C LEU A 409 17.44 2.05 -9.40
N GLY A 410 16.43 2.08 -10.26
CA GLY A 410 16.53 1.62 -11.64
C GLY A 410 17.62 2.36 -12.42
N ASP A 411 17.70 3.68 -12.26
CA ASP A 411 18.76 4.51 -12.84
C ASP A 411 20.15 4.12 -12.30
N MET A 412 20.25 3.71 -11.04
CA MET A 412 21.49 3.19 -10.44
C MET A 412 21.88 1.83 -11.05
N ILE A 413 20.94 0.90 -11.21
CA ILE A 413 21.15 -0.39 -11.85
C ILE A 413 21.63 -0.18 -13.29
N ALA A 414 21.02 0.74 -14.02
CA ALA A 414 21.41 1.11 -15.38
C ALA A 414 22.83 1.76 -15.43
N GLY A 415 23.31 2.30 -14.30
CA GLY A 415 24.62 2.98 -14.20
C GLY A 415 24.56 4.47 -14.51
N THR A 416 23.36 5.09 -14.52
CA THR A 416 23.17 6.52 -14.80
C THR A 416 23.16 7.37 -13.53
N LYS A 417 22.98 6.76 -12.34
CA LYS A 417 23.09 7.41 -11.04
C LYS A 417 24.05 6.68 -10.10
N THR A 418 24.77 7.43 -9.29
CA THR A 418 25.51 6.89 -8.14
C THR A 418 24.55 6.62 -6.98
N PRO A 419 24.91 5.79 -5.98
CA PRO A 419 24.09 5.59 -4.78
C PRO A 419 23.75 6.90 -4.05
N ALA A 420 24.71 7.82 -3.92
CA ALA A 420 24.48 9.13 -3.32
C ALA A 420 23.43 9.94 -4.10
N GLN A 421 23.52 9.96 -5.42
CA GLN A 421 22.53 10.63 -6.27
C GLN A 421 21.13 10.03 -6.17
N VAL A 422 21.01 8.73 -5.88
CA VAL A 422 19.71 8.09 -5.60
C VAL A 422 19.11 8.66 -4.32
N GLY A 423 19.88 8.70 -3.23
CA GLY A 423 19.42 9.27 -1.96
C GLY A 423 19.03 10.75 -2.10
N GLU A 424 19.88 11.56 -2.71
CA GLU A 424 19.65 13.00 -2.94
C GLU A 424 18.39 13.26 -3.80
N ALA A 425 18.25 12.58 -4.93
CA ALA A 425 17.09 12.76 -5.82
C ALA A 425 15.79 12.33 -5.13
N THR A 426 15.82 11.20 -4.41
CA THR A 426 14.65 10.69 -3.69
C THR A 426 14.27 11.62 -2.53
N GLN A 427 15.25 12.18 -1.79
CA GLN A 427 15.01 13.15 -0.73
C GLN A 427 14.39 14.44 -1.29
N ALA A 428 14.90 14.95 -2.39
CA ALA A 428 14.37 16.17 -3.00
C ALA A 428 12.90 15.99 -3.41
N GLN A 429 12.56 14.87 -4.04
CA GLN A 429 11.18 14.54 -4.41
C GLN A 429 10.27 14.36 -3.20
N PHE A 430 10.74 13.69 -2.15
CA PHE A 430 9.98 13.51 -0.91
C PHE A 430 9.63 14.86 -0.27
N VAL A 431 10.60 15.77 -0.16
CA VAL A 431 10.40 17.11 0.41
C VAL A 431 9.41 17.93 -0.44
N GLU A 432 9.52 17.87 -1.77
CA GLU A 432 8.59 18.55 -2.68
C GLU A 432 7.15 18.05 -2.48
N LEU A 433 6.95 16.74 -2.48
CA LEU A 433 5.64 16.12 -2.28
C LEU A 433 5.05 16.43 -0.90
N ALA A 434 5.87 16.35 0.16
CA ALA A 434 5.45 16.67 1.53
C ALA A 434 4.99 18.13 1.66
N ARG A 435 5.73 19.09 1.05
CA ARG A 435 5.34 20.50 0.97
C ARG A 435 4.04 20.71 0.22
N ALA A 436 3.89 20.06 -0.94
CA ALA A 436 2.67 20.16 -1.74
C ALA A 436 1.41 19.67 -0.98
N MET A 437 1.58 18.74 -0.05
CA MET A 437 0.52 18.26 0.84
C MET A 437 0.35 19.10 2.12
N GLY A 438 1.14 20.17 2.31
CA GLY A 438 1.09 21.02 3.50
C GLY A 438 1.61 20.33 4.77
N ALA A 439 2.52 19.36 4.63
CA ALA A 439 3.09 18.67 5.77
C ALA A 439 3.95 19.64 6.63
N LYS A 440 3.80 19.53 7.95
CA LYS A 440 4.57 20.37 8.88
C LYS A 440 6.05 19.96 8.91
N GLY A 441 6.95 20.94 8.91
CA GLY A 441 8.39 20.71 8.97
C GLY A 441 9.10 20.69 7.62
N PHE A 442 8.35 20.80 6.51
CA PHE A 442 8.90 20.77 5.15
C PHE A 442 8.93 22.12 4.45
#